data_af0a0d2f726e25f168480f7de02a9d7a
#
_entry.id   af0a0d2f726e25f168480f7de02a9d7a
#
_cell.length_a   1.000
_cell.length_b   1.000
_cell.length_c   1.000
_cell.angle_alpha   90.00
_cell.angle_beta   90.00
_cell.angle_gamma   90.00
#
_symmetry.space_group_name_H-M   'P 1'
#
loop_
_entity.id
_entity.type
_entity.pdbx_description
1 polymer ?
#
loop_
_entity_poly.entity_id
_entity_poly.type
_entity_poly.pdbx_seq_one_letter_code
_entity_poly.pdbx_strand_id
1 'polypeptide(L)'
;FNKNKANRDLREEFLKEESALITRDVVPNYSRVPTSIDVIRRLPLGNFIAYPSEILRTSFNILGRSIKEIASENPEMRARGLQRLMGFGSITVGIPTAATSFGITMTGSSEDQLAAYRRSGAAPWDRNATLIPVKTDKDGNVLEVINGSYTLPYDYMMKPFFAVLNAYNTGERSEAGLGEIALNASGDVISEFLTPFVGESIITERFLGDVLFRGGRTTLGSKIYNES
;
A
#
# COMPACT_ATOMS: atom_id res chain seq x y z
N PHE A 1 -7.45 -44.01 -27.92
CA PHE A 1 -6.71 -43.90 -26.62
C PHE A 1 -5.77 -42.66 -26.61
N ASN A 2 -5.16 -42.29 -27.73
CA ASN A 2 -4.19 -41.21 -27.83
C ASN A 2 -4.77 -39.77 -27.76
N LYS A 3 -5.95 -39.52 -28.37
CA LYS A 3 -6.61 -38.20 -28.37
C LYS A 3 -7.01 -37.73 -26.99
N ASN A 4 -7.50 -38.63 -26.12
CA ASN A 4 -7.92 -38.27 -24.76
C ASN A 4 -6.73 -37.99 -23.82
N LYS A 5 -5.56 -38.55 -24.11
CA LYS A 5 -4.34 -38.25 -23.40
C LYS A 5 -3.80 -36.88 -23.82
N ALA A 6 -3.68 -36.60 -25.12
CA ALA A 6 -3.26 -35.33 -25.66
C ALA A 6 -4.14 -34.16 -25.14
N ASN A 7 -5.45 -34.33 -25.12
CA ASN A 7 -6.38 -33.32 -24.59
C ASN A 7 -6.22 -33.10 -23.09
N ARG A 8 -5.86 -34.14 -22.31
CA ARG A 8 -5.55 -33.96 -20.86
C ARG A 8 -4.26 -33.23 -20.66
N ASP A 9 -3.23 -33.60 -21.42
CA ASP A 9 -1.90 -32.98 -21.32
C ASP A 9 -1.97 -31.48 -21.66
N LEU A 10 -2.68 -31.10 -22.73
CA LEU A 10 -2.94 -29.70 -23.09
C LEU A 10 -3.72 -28.95 -22.04
N ARG A 11 -4.73 -29.59 -21.41
CA ARG A 11 -5.50 -28.98 -20.34
C ARG A 11 -4.66 -28.79 -19.08
N GLU A 12 -3.81 -29.73 -18.73
CA GLU A 12 -2.90 -29.59 -17.59
C GLU A 12 -1.86 -28.49 -17.82
N GLU A 13 -1.32 -28.37 -19.03
CA GLU A 13 -0.39 -27.33 -19.41
C GLU A 13 -1.05 -25.95 -19.30
N PHE A 14 -2.26 -25.81 -19.86
CA PHE A 14 -3.05 -24.58 -19.73
C PHE A 14 -3.32 -24.20 -18.27
N LEU A 15 -3.71 -25.18 -17.43
CA LEU A 15 -3.96 -24.93 -16.00
C LEU A 15 -2.69 -24.53 -15.24
N LYS A 16 -1.54 -25.11 -15.58
CA LYS A 16 -0.24 -24.73 -15.00
C LYS A 16 0.15 -23.31 -15.39
N GLU A 17 -0.01 -22.97 -16.67
CA GLU A 17 0.26 -21.63 -17.18
C GLU A 17 -0.63 -20.58 -16.54
N GLU A 18 -1.94 -20.80 -16.50
CA GLU A 18 -2.89 -19.91 -15.85
C GLU A 18 -2.61 -19.75 -14.34
N SER A 19 -2.28 -20.86 -13.66
CA SER A 19 -1.90 -20.82 -12.23
C SER A 19 -0.62 -20.03 -12.00
N ALA A 20 0.37 -20.17 -12.88
CA ALA A 20 1.62 -19.41 -12.82
C ALA A 20 1.39 -17.91 -13.05
N LEU A 21 0.50 -17.55 -13.98
CA LEU A 21 0.09 -16.17 -14.22
C LEU A 21 -0.60 -15.57 -13.00
N ILE A 22 -1.56 -16.30 -12.41
CA ILE A 22 -2.25 -15.86 -11.18
C ILE A 22 -1.25 -15.64 -10.06
N THR A 23 -0.36 -16.61 -9.82
CA THR A 23 0.64 -16.52 -8.76
C THR A 23 1.56 -15.31 -8.97
N ARG A 24 2.02 -15.10 -10.19
CA ARG A 24 2.84 -13.95 -10.56
C ARG A 24 2.15 -12.61 -10.27
N ASP A 25 0.85 -12.55 -10.53
CA ASP A 25 0.10 -11.30 -10.41
C ASP A 25 -0.26 -10.97 -8.96
N VAL A 26 -0.45 -11.97 -8.09
CA VAL A 26 -0.89 -11.77 -6.71
C VAL A 26 0.24 -11.88 -5.66
N VAL A 27 1.40 -12.43 -6.03
CA VAL A 27 2.53 -12.54 -5.11
C VAL A 27 3.52 -11.41 -5.35
N PRO A 28 3.91 -10.65 -4.30
CA PRO A 28 4.94 -9.62 -4.42
C PRO A 28 6.26 -10.18 -4.94
N ASN A 29 6.84 -9.54 -5.95
CA ASN A 29 8.10 -9.96 -6.53
C ASN A 29 8.99 -8.74 -6.87
N TYR A 30 9.90 -8.44 -5.98
CA TYR A 30 10.80 -7.28 -6.08
C TYR A 30 11.76 -7.31 -7.28
N SER A 31 11.90 -8.45 -7.95
CA SER A 31 12.71 -8.54 -9.18
C SER A 31 11.97 -8.04 -10.43
N ARG A 32 10.67 -7.77 -10.34
CA ARG A 32 9.80 -7.34 -11.44
C ARG A 32 9.29 -5.91 -11.31
N VAL A 33 9.97 -5.13 -10.53
CA VAL A 33 9.65 -3.70 -10.35
C VAL A 33 9.80 -3.00 -11.71
N PRO A 34 8.85 -2.11 -12.10
CA PRO A 34 8.95 -1.34 -13.34
C PRO A 34 10.30 -0.62 -13.47
N THR A 35 10.80 -0.48 -14.68
CA THR A 35 12.11 0.14 -14.96
C THR A 35 12.24 1.54 -14.34
N SER A 36 11.15 2.31 -14.27
CA SER A 36 11.12 3.62 -13.62
C SER A 36 11.43 3.52 -12.11
N ILE A 37 10.92 2.50 -11.44
CA ILE A 37 11.18 2.26 -10.02
C ILE A 37 12.58 1.64 -9.83
N ASP A 38 13.06 0.82 -10.78
CA ASP A 38 14.42 0.28 -10.73
C ASP A 38 15.49 1.39 -10.81
N VAL A 39 15.24 2.46 -11.56
CA VAL A 39 16.08 3.66 -11.55
C VAL A 39 16.06 4.34 -10.19
N ILE A 40 14.88 4.48 -9.58
CA ILE A 40 14.73 5.09 -8.25
C ILE A 40 15.38 4.21 -7.16
N ARG A 41 15.37 2.88 -7.29
CA ARG A 41 16.06 1.95 -6.37
C ARG A 41 17.57 2.17 -6.26
N ARG A 42 18.18 2.77 -7.27
CA ARG A 42 19.62 3.13 -7.25
C ARG A 42 19.91 4.37 -6.41
N LEU A 43 18.87 5.13 -6.05
CA LEU A 43 18.99 6.22 -5.11
C LEU A 43 18.97 5.69 -3.66
N PRO A 44 19.56 6.41 -2.68
CA PRO A 44 19.64 5.98 -1.29
C PRO A 44 18.29 5.61 -0.64
N LEU A 45 17.19 6.15 -1.15
CA LEU A 45 15.82 5.92 -0.67
C LEU A 45 15.04 4.88 -1.48
N GLY A 46 15.62 4.39 -2.59
CA GLY A 46 14.90 3.61 -3.58
C GLY A 46 14.38 2.25 -3.08
N ASN A 47 15.05 1.66 -2.08
CA ASN A 47 14.58 0.42 -1.48
C ASN A 47 13.26 0.59 -0.72
N PHE A 48 13.01 1.78 -0.15
CA PHE A 48 11.76 2.08 0.54
C PHE A 48 10.58 2.23 -0.41
N ILE A 49 10.82 2.61 -1.67
CA ILE A 49 9.77 2.81 -2.69
C ILE A 49 9.39 1.48 -3.35
N ALA A 50 10.32 0.55 -3.47
CA ALA A 50 10.08 -0.75 -4.12
C ALA A 50 9.02 -1.59 -3.38
N TYR A 51 9.04 -1.56 -2.05
CA TYR A 51 8.09 -2.32 -1.23
C TYR A 51 6.63 -1.85 -1.42
N PRO A 52 6.25 -0.58 -1.17
CA PRO A 52 4.89 -0.14 -1.37
C PRO A 52 4.44 -0.25 -2.82
N SER A 53 5.31 -0.04 -3.81
CA SER A 53 4.94 -0.20 -5.21
C SER A 53 4.57 -1.64 -5.58
N GLU A 54 5.26 -2.65 -5.02
CA GLU A 54 4.90 -4.05 -5.23
C GLU A 54 3.60 -4.43 -4.49
N ILE A 55 3.39 -3.92 -3.30
CA ILE A 55 2.12 -4.10 -2.58
C ILE A 55 0.97 -3.49 -3.39
N LEU A 56 1.13 -2.28 -3.91
CA LEU A 56 0.14 -1.64 -4.77
C LEU A 56 -0.11 -2.45 -6.05
N ARG A 57 0.94 -2.88 -6.76
CA ARG A 57 0.83 -3.67 -7.99
C ARG A 57 0.03 -4.96 -7.75
N THR A 58 0.40 -5.74 -6.75
CA THR A 58 -0.30 -7.00 -6.43
C THR A 58 -1.74 -6.77 -6.02
N SER A 59 -1.99 -5.71 -5.25
CA SER A 59 -3.32 -5.34 -4.81
C SER A 59 -4.22 -4.92 -5.96
N PHE A 60 -3.72 -4.14 -6.92
CA PHE A 60 -4.45 -3.80 -8.14
C PHE A 60 -4.80 -5.04 -8.97
N ASN A 61 -3.87 -5.98 -9.08
CA ASN A 61 -4.11 -7.21 -9.79
C ASN A 61 -5.20 -8.04 -9.11
N ILE A 62 -5.19 -8.11 -7.77
CA ILE A 62 -6.24 -8.79 -6.98
C ILE A 62 -7.59 -8.11 -7.20
N LEU A 63 -7.66 -6.78 -7.07
CA LEU A 63 -8.89 -6.02 -7.29
C LEU A 63 -9.39 -6.15 -8.74
N GLY A 64 -8.52 -5.95 -9.73
CA GLY A 64 -8.87 -6.06 -11.14
C GLY A 64 -9.39 -7.45 -11.52
N ARG A 65 -8.77 -8.52 -10.98
CA ARG A 65 -9.24 -9.88 -11.15
C ARG A 65 -10.60 -10.10 -10.49
N SER A 66 -10.78 -9.61 -9.25
CA SER A 66 -12.05 -9.70 -8.54
C SER A 66 -13.18 -9.04 -9.32
N ILE A 67 -12.95 -7.84 -9.86
CA ILE A 67 -13.93 -7.10 -10.67
C ILE A 67 -14.28 -7.87 -11.95
N LYS A 68 -13.29 -8.41 -12.66
CA LYS A 68 -13.52 -9.22 -13.86
C LYS A 68 -14.33 -10.49 -13.55
N GLU A 69 -14.01 -11.16 -12.45
CA GLU A 69 -14.73 -12.35 -12.00
C GLU A 69 -16.18 -12.02 -11.60
N ILE A 70 -16.41 -10.89 -10.90
CA ILE A 70 -17.76 -10.41 -10.52
C ILE A 70 -18.59 -10.01 -11.75
N ALA A 71 -17.96 -9.45 -12.77
CA ALA A 71 -18.63 -9.06 -14.01
C ALA A 71 -18.93 -10.27 -14.96
N SER A 72 -18.45 -11.47 -14.62
CA SER A 72 -18.66 -12.67 -15.45
C SER A 72 -20.13 -13.08 -15.47
N GLU A 73 -20.59 -13.61 -16.60
CA GLU A 73 -21.93 -14.23 -16.73
C GLU A 73 -22.04 -15.53 -15.93
N ASN A 74 -20.91 -16.20 -15.67
CA ASN A 74 -20.88 -17.47 -14.91
C ASN A 74 -21.07 -17.21 -13.41
N PRO A 75 -22.13 -17.77 -12.77
CA PRO A 75 -22.41 -17.56 -11.34
C PRO A 75 -21.28 -18.02 -10.41
N GLU A 76 -20.58 -19.10 -10.76
CA GLU A 76 -19.45 -19.59 -9.95
C GLU A 76 -18.26 -18.62 -9.99
N MET A 77 -18.01 -18.04 -11.15
CA MET A 77 -16.96 -17.02 -11.29
C MET A 77 -17.31 -15.75 -10.49
N ARG A 78 -18.58 -15.31 -10.54
CA ARG A 78 -19.04 -14.17 -9.71
C ARG A 78 -18.86 -14.43 -8.23
N ALA A 79 -19.24 -15.63 -7.76
CA ALA A 79 -19.06 -16.00 -6.36
C ALA A 79 -17.58 -15.98 -5.94
N ARG A 80 -16.68 -16.48 -6.79
CA ARG A 80 -15.22 -16.43 -6.55
C ARG A 80 -14.69 -14.99 -6.51
N GLY A 81 -15.11 -14.15 -7.44
CA GLY A 81 -14.75 -12.74 -7.47
C GLY A 81 -15.17 -12.02 -6.19
N LEU A 82 -16.39 -12.27 -5.73
CA LEU A 82 -16.90 -11.69 -4.48
C LEU A 82 -16.11 -12.20 -3.26
N GLN A 83 -15.86 -13.51 -3.17
CA GLN A 83 -15.03 -14.10 -2.10
C GLN A 83 -13.64 -13.51 -2.07
N ARG A 84 -13.01 -13.32 -3.25
CA ARG A 84 -11.69 -12.70 -3.36
C ARG A 84 -11.70 -11.24 -2.89
N LEU A 85 -12.70 -10.47 -3.30
CA LEU A 85 -12.86 -9.07 -2.89
C LEU A 85 -13.08 -8.96 -1.38
N MET A 86 -13.96 -9.80 -0.82
CA MET A 86 -14.20 -9.83 0.63
C MET A 86 -12.97 -10.27 1.41
N GLY A 87 -12.26 -11.31 0.95
CA GLY A 87 -11.01 -11.77 1.58
C GLY A 87 -9.93 -10.68 1.56
N PHE A 88 -9.77 -10.00 0.44
CA PHE A 88 -8.85 -8.89 0.30
C PHE A 88 -9.24 -7.73 1.23
N GLY A 89 -10.52 -7.34 1.26
CA GLY A 89 -11.03 -6.30 2.15
C GLY A 89 -10.88 -6.65 3.64
N SER A 90 -11.01 -7.94 3.99
CA SER A 90 -10.76 -8.38 5.36
C SER A 90 -9.31 -8.17 5.78
N ILE A 91 -8.35 -8.44 4.90
CA ILE A 91 -6.92 -8.27 5.17
C ILE A 91 -6.53 -6.79 5.15
N THR A 92 -7.05 -6.02 4.17
CA THR A 92 -6.63 -4.63 3.98
C THR A 92 -7.33 -3.64 4.91
N VAL A 93 -8.53 -3.96 5.35
CA VAL A 93 -9.39 -3.06 6.15
C VAL A 93 -9.83 -3.72 7.44
N GLY A 94 -10.42 -4.91 7.37
CA GLY A 94 -11.06 -5.54 8.51
C GLY A 94 -10.10 -5.81 9.67
N ILE A 95 -9.00 -6.52 9.41
CA ILE A 95 -8.00 -6.85 10.44
C ILE A 95 -7.28 -5.60 10.95
N PRO A 96 -6.77 -4.69 10.09
CA PRO A 96 -6.14 -3.46 10.55
C PRO A 96 -7.05 -2.60 11.44
N THR A 97 -8.30 -2.39 11.01
CA THR A 97 -9.27 -1.62 11.78
C THR A 97 -9.57 -2.28 13.12
N ALA A 98 -9.82 -3.59 13.15
CA ALA A 98 -10.07 -4.32 14.37
C ALA A 98 -8.90 -4.25 15.35
N ALA A 99 -7.66 -4.42 14.85
CA ALA A 99 -6.45 -4.34 15.67
C ALA A 99 -6.24 -2.94 16.26
N THR A 100 -6.42 -1.89 15.46
CA THR A 100 -6.34 -0.50 15.92
C THR A 100 -7.41 -0.18 16.94
N SER A 101 -8.68 -0.57 16.70
CA SER A 101 -9.78 -0.36 17.63
C SER A 101 -9.58 -1.11 18.94
N PHE A 102 -9.03 -2.32 18.89
CA PHE A 102 -8.66 -3.07 20.09
C PHE A 102 -7.61 -2.31 20.91
N GLY A 103 -6.53 -1.82 20.27
CA GLY A 103 -5.51 -1.02 20.95
C GLY A 103 -6.07 0.27 21.58
N ILE A 104 -6.94 0.98 20.87
CA ILE A 104 -7.64 2.18 21.37
C ILE A 104 -8.47 1.82 22.62
N THR A 105 -9.26 0.75 22.55
CA THR A 105 -10.10 0.30 23.67
C THR A 105 -9.27 -0.11 24.90
N MET A 106 -8.18 -0.85 24.67
CA MET A 106 -7.30 -1.34 25.75
C MET A 106 -6.53 -0.22 26.44
N THR A 107 -6.16 0.82 25.73
CA THR A 107 -5.39 1.94 26.28
C THR A 107 -6.26 3.10 26.77
N GLY A 108 -7.55 3.09 26.47
CA GLY A 108 -8.46 4.21 26.76
C GLY A 108 -8.18 5.46 25.93
N SER A 109 -7.40 5.33 24.83
CA SER A 109 -7.18 6.43 23.89
C SER A 109 -8.39 6.64 22.97
N SER A 110 -8.35 7.67 22.13
CA SER A 110 -9.34 7.95 21.11
C SER A 110 -8.71 7.89 19.71
N GLU A 111 -9.56 7.83 18.67
CA GLU A 111 -9.10 7.94 17.28
C GLU A 111 -8.39 9.27 17.00
N ASP A 112 -8.87 10.37 17.60
CA ASP A 112 -8.24 11.68 17.45
C ASP A 112 -6.84 11.73 18.07
N GLN A 113 -6.64 11.08 19.22
CA GLN A 113 -5.34 10.99 19.88
C GLN A 113 -4.36 10.13 19.07
N LEU A 114 -4.83 9.02 18.50
CA LEU A 114 -4.03 8.22 17.57
C LEU A 114 -3.71 9.02 16.28
N ALA A 115 -4.68 9.77 15.75
CA ALA A 115 -4.44 10.64 14.59
C ALA A 115 -3.43 11.75 14.92
N ALA A 116 -3.44 12.31 16.12
CA ALA A 116 -2.43 13.26 16.59
C ALA A 116 -1.03 12.59 16.66
N TYR A 117 -0.95 11.38 17.20
CA TYR A 117 0.29 10.61 17.21
C TYR A 117 0.83 10.34 15.80
N ARG A 118 -0.05 9.98 14.83
CA ARG A 118 0.35 9.79 13.42
C ARG A 118 0.99 11.04 12.82
N ARG A 119 0.49 12.22 13.17
CA ARG A 119 1.01 13.50 12.66
C ARG A 119 2.34 13.92 13.28
N SER A 120 2.52 13.69 14.58
CA SER A 120 3.65 14.26 15.35
C SER A 120 4.63 13.23 15.88
N GLY A 121 4.18 12.03 16.22
CA GLY A 121 5.00 10.99 16.87
C GLY A 121 5.42 9.85 15.95
N ALA A 122 4.64 9.56 14.90
CA ALA A 122 4.97 8.49 13.98
C ALA A 122 6.04 8.92 12.97
N ALA A 123 6.93 8.00 12.62
CA ALA A 123 7.85 8.21 11.51
C ALA A 123 7.07 8.49 10.22
N PRO A 124 7.60 9.31 9.31
CA PRO A 124 6.89 9.69 8.08
C PRO A 124 6.37 8.50 7.27
N TRP A 125 7.14 7.43 7.16
CA TRP A 125 6.77 6.21 6.45
C TRP A 125 5.75 5.32 7.19
N ASP A 126 5.55 5.55 8.49
CA ASP A 126 4.59 4.82 9.31
C ASP A 126 3.23 5.52 9.44
N ARG A 127 3.06 6.72 8.88
CA ARG A 127 1.82 7.50 9.02
C ARG A 127 0.59 6.79 8.48
N ASN A 128 0.75 6.02 7.40
CA ASN A 128 -0.33 5.23 6.78
C ASN A 128 -0.34 3.77 7.26
N ALA A 129 0.55 3.41 8.17
CA ALA A 129 0.62 2.06 8.72
C ALA A 129 -0.53 1.77 9.69
N THR A 130 -0.81 0.49 9.91
CA THR A 130 -1.69 0.03 10.99
C THR A 130 -0.98 0.21 12.33
N LEU A 131 -1.32 1.28 13.05
CA LEU A 131 -0.76 1.57 14.35
C LEU A 131 -1.73 1.12 15.44
N ILE A 132 -1.24 0.27 16.35
CA ILE A 132 -2.00 -0.30 17.46
C ILE A 132 -1.49 0.36 18.75
N PRO A 133 -2.24 1.25 19.41
CA PRO A 133 -1.83 1.85 20.67
C PRO A 133 -1.61 0.78 21.75
N VAL A 134 -0.50 0.89 22.49
CA VAL A 134 -0.18 -0.02 23.60
C VAL A 134 0.07 0.71 24.90
N LYS A 135 0.34 2.03 24.82
CA LYS A 135 0.57 2.85 26.00
C LYS A 135 0.12 4.28 25.78
N THR A 136 -0.52 4.85 26.78
CA THR A 136 -0.96 6.25 26.81
C THR A 136 -0.46 6.95 28.07
N ASP A 137 -0.47 8.27 28.05
CA ASP A 137 -0.30 9.10 29.25
C ASP A 137 -1.63 9.21 30.05
N LYS A 138 -1.63 10.04 31.10
CA LYS A 138 -2.80 10.27 31.95
C LYS A 138 -3.95 10.98 31.22
N ASP A 139 -3.64 11.69 30.16
CA ASP A 139 -4.60 12.45 29.35
C ASP A 139 -5.09 11.65 28.14
N GLY A 140 -4.66 10.39 28.00
CA GLY A 140 -5.02 9.49 26.91
C GLY A 140 -4.18 9.67 25.64
N ASN A 141 -3.18 10.56 25.64
CA ASN A 141 -2.32 10.72 24.47
C ASN A 141 -1.46 9.47 24.25
N VAL A 142 -1.40 9.01 23.00
CA VAL A 142 -0.65 7.81 22.64
C VAL A 142 0.86 8.08 22.75
N LEU A 143 1.55 7.23 23.54
CA LEU A 143 2.99 7.29 23.75
C LEU A 143 3.73 6.20 22.97
N GLU A 144 3.16 5.00 22.92
CA GLU A 144 3.77 3.85 22.26
C GLU A 144 2.74 3.10 21.41
N VAL A 145 3.17 2.62 20.26
CA VAL A 145 2.38 1.83 19.32
C VAL A 145 3.12 0.60 18.85
N ILE A 146 2.40 -0.44 18.51
CA ILE A 146 2.90 -1.55 17.69
C ILE A 146 2.54 -1.24 16.24
N ASN A 147 3.52 -1.31 15.35
CA ASN A 147 3.29 -1.20 13.91
C ASN A 147 2.90 -2.57 13.34
N GLY A 148 1.62 -2.73 13.01
CA GLY A 148 1.06 -3.96 12.45
C GLY A 148 1.40 -4.17 10.97
N SER A 149 1.85 -3.14 10.24
CA SER A 149 2.14 -3.24 8.81
C SER A 149 3.31 -4.15 8.47
N TYR A 150 4.18 -4.44 9.43
CA TYR A 150 5.21 -5.47 9.25
C TYR A 150 4.64 -6.88 9.09
N THR A 151 3.43 -7.12 9.63
CA THR A 151 2.71 -8.40 9.50
C THR A 151 1.55 -8.32 8.51
N LEU A 152 1.02 -7.13 8.27
CA LEU A 152 -0.12 -6.84 7.40
C LEU A 152 0.27 -5.82 6.32
N PRO A 153 1.11 -6.19 5.36
CA PRO A 153 1.66 -5.24 4.38
C PRO A 153 0.61 -4.64 3.43
N TYR A 154 -0.58 -5.19 3.37
CA TYR A 154 -1.66 -4.74 2.49
C TYR A 154 -2.53 -3.63 3.07
N ASP A 155 -2.28 -3.15 4.28
CA ASP A 155 -3.02 -2.05 4.91
C ASP A 155 -2.87 -0.71 4.16
N TYR A 156 -1.78 -0.51 3.43
CA TYR A 156 -1.63 0.61 2.49
C TYR A 156 -2.74 0.68 1.43
N MET A 157 -3.47 -0.42 1.23
CA MET A 157 -4.60 -0.50 0.31
C MET A 157 -5.95 -0.11 0.91
N MET A 158 -6.00 0.31 2.18
CA MET A 158 -7.25 0.74 2.81
C MET A 158 -7.94 1.85 2.00
N LYS A 159 -7.23 2.92 1.64
CA LYS A 159 -7.79 4.04 0.87
C LYS A 159 -8.29 3.63 -0.53
N PRO A 160 -7.46 2.99 -1.38
CA PRO A 160 -7.93 2.50 -2.68
C PRO A 160 -9.08 1.52 -2.58
N PHE A 161 -9.07 0.63 -1.60
CA PHE A 161 -10.14 -0.33 -1.38
C PHE A 161 -11.46 0.37 -1.05
N PHE A 162 -11.47 1.33 -0.11
CA PHE A 162 -12.66 2.09 0.22
C PHE A 162 -13.15 2.94 -0.95
N ALA A 163 -12.26 3.54 -1.74
CA ALA A 163 -12.64 4.29 -2.91
C ALA A 163 -13.41 3.42 -3.92
N VAL A 164 -12.92 2.21 -4.20
CA VAL A 164 -13.58 1.24 -5.10
C VAL A 164 -14.91 0.76 -4.49
N LEU A 165 -14.94 0.43 -3.21
CA LEU A 165 -16.15 -0.05 -2.55
C LEU A 165 -17.24 1.03 -2.53
N ASN A 166 -16.90 2.28 -2.24
CA ASN A 166 -17.83 3.39 -2.25
C ASN A 166 -18.38 3.63 -3.66
N ALA A 167 -17.53 3.68 -4.68
CA ALA A 167 -17.98 3.83 -6.06
C ALA A 167 -18.91 2.70 -6.50
N TYR A 168 -18.65 1.47 -6.06
CA TYR A 168 -19.54 0.34 -6.32
C TYR A 168 -20.91 0.48 -5.62
N ASN A 169 -20.90 0.88 -4.34
CA ASN A 169 -22.12 1.00 -3.53
C ASN A 169 -22.99 2.19 -3.94
N THR A 170 -22.41 3.31 -4.33
CA THR A 170 -23.14 4.53 -4.73
C THR A 170 -23.71 4.40 -6.15
N GLY A 171 -23.32 3.37 -6.90
CA GLY A 171 -23.70 3.23 -8.30
C GLY A 171 -23.13 4.36 -9.17
N GLU A 172 -22.26 5.18 -8.64
CA GLU A 172 -21.48 6.16 -9.38
C GLU A 172 -20.52 5.41 -10.32
N ARG A 173 -21.13 4.85 -11.36
CA ARG A 173 -20.44 4.54 -12.60
C ARG A 173 -20.15 5.89 -13.27
N SER A 174 -19.26 6.67 -12.65
CA SER A 174 -18.70 7.83 -13.32
C SER A 174 -18.03 7.33 -14.60
N GLU A 175 -17.83 8.24 -15.56
CA GLU A 175 -17.07 7.94 -16.79
C GLU A 175 -15.69 7.32 -16.46
N ALA A 176 -15.16 7.57 -15.26
CA ALA A 176 -14.00 6.88 -14.69
C ALA A 176 -14.38 5.46 -14.23
N GLY A 177 -13.82 4.43 -14.86
CA GLY A 177 -13.98 3.05 -14.42
C GLY A 177 -13.45 2.82 -13.00
N LEU A 178 -13.93 1.77 -12.32
CA LEU A 178 -13.46 1.41 -10.96
C LEU A 178 -11.92 1.30 -10.86
N GLY A 179 -11.28 0.91 -11.96
CA GLY A 179 -9.82 0.87 -12.05
C GLY A 179 -9.17 2.25 -11.95
N GLU A 180 -9.74 3.27 -12.55
CA GLU A 180 -9.24 4.65 -12.49
C GLU A 180 -9.43 5.24 -11.08
N ILE A 181 -10.57 4.99 -10.45
CA ILE A 181 -10.83 5.38 -9.06
C ILE A 181 -9.79 4.74 -8.12
N ALA A 182 -9.52 3.45 -8.27
CA ALA A 182 -8.50 2.76 -7.51
C ALA A 182 -7.09 3.32 -7.76
N LEU A 183 -6.78 3.66 -9.02
CA LEU A 183 -5.49 4.22 -9.42
C LEU A 183 -5.27 5.61 -8.79
N ASN A 184 -6.26 6.48 -8.85
CA ASN A 184 -6.20 7.82 -8.27
C ASN A 184 -6.01 7.76 -6.74
N ALA A 185 -6.82 6.95 -6.05
CA ALA A 185 -6.68 6.75 -4.61
C ALA A 185 -5.33 6.14 -4.22
N SER A 186 -4.71 5.33 -5.09
CA SER A 186 -3.35 4.80 -4.86
C SER A 186 -2.28 5.84 -5.15
N GLY A 187 -2.52 6.73 -6.09
CA GLY A 187 -1.67 7.91 -6.32
C GLY A 187 -1.57 8.76 -5.05
N ASP A 188 -2.69 8.96 -4.35
CA ASP A 188 -2.74 9.67 -3.08
C ASP A 188 -1.91 8.96 -2.00
N VAL A 189 -2.02 7.63 -1.88
CA VAL A 189 -1.22 6.84 -0.93
C VAL A 189 0.28 6.94 -1.25
N ILE A 190 0.66 6.82 -2.52
CA ILE A 190 2.06 6.98 -2.94
C ILE A 190 2.54 8.39 -2.64
N SER A 191 1.74 9.41 -2.95
CA SER A 191 2.08 10.81 -2.66
C SER A 191 2.27 11.02 -1.16
N GLU A 192 1.36 10.56 -0.32
CA GLU A 192 1.50 10.63 1.13
C GLU A 192 2.74 9.89 1.65
N PHE A 193 3.05 8.73 1.06
CA PHE A 193 4.26 7.96 1.40
C PHE A 193 5.54 8.68 0.98
N LEU A 194 5.54 9.34 -0.17
CA LEU A 194 6.71 10.04 -0.71
C LEU A 194 6.88 11.46 -0.15
N THR A 195 5.80 12.10 0.27
CA THR A 195 5.81 13.50 0.77
C THR A 195 6.89 13.76 1.82
N PRO A 196 7.13 12.87 2.83
CA PRO A 196 8.18 13.09 3.81
C PRO A 196 9.60 13.01 3.24
N PHE A 197 9.77 12.37 2.09
CA PHE A 197 11.08 12.22 1.43
C PHE A 197 11.31 13.28 0.36
N VAL A 198 10.23 13.82 -0.23
CA VAL A 198 10.30 14.77 -1.35
C VAL A 198 9.93 16.20 -0.92
N GLY A 199 9.11 16.34 0.15
CA GLY A 199 8.71 17.65 0.69
C GLY A 199 9.78 18.31 1.55
N GLU A 200 9.39 18.94 2.65
CA GLU A 200 10.28 19.60 3.62
C GLU A 200 11.13 18.61 4.46
N SER A 201 11.54 17.49 3.86
CA SER A 201 12.34 16.50 4.58
C SER A 201 13.79 16.93 4.70
N ILE A 202 14.44 16.46 5.75
CA ILE A 202 15.89 16.62 5.97
C ILE A 202 16.70 16.25 4.71
N ILE A 203 16.22 15.31 3.89
CA ILE A 203 16.91 14.86 2.69
C ILE A 203 16.74 15.86 1.54
N THR A 204 15.55 16.40 1.33
CA THR A 204 15.31 17.36 0.24
C THR A 204 15.88 18.73 0.60
N GLU A 205 15.65 19.19 1.81
CA GLU A 205 16.10 20.50 2.26
C GLU A 205 17.60 20.48 2.60
N ARG A 206 18.07 19.47 3.32
CA ARG A 206 19.47 19.38 3.75
C ARG A 206 20.38 18.78 2.69
N PHE A 207 20.00 17.70 2.05
CA PHE A 207 20.89 17.06 1.07
C PHE A 207 20.76 17.68 -0.32
N LEU A 208 19.57 17.77 -0.90
CA LEU A 208 19.42 18.36 -2.22
C LEU A 208 19.50 19.89 -2.17
N GLY A 209 18.80 20.53 -1.25
CA GLY A 209 18.79 21.98 -1.12
C GLY A 209 20.16 22.53 -0.70
N ASP A 210 20.67 22.10 0.43
CA ASP A 210 21.85 22.67 1.04
C ASP A 210 23.15 22.19 0.37
N VAL A 211 23.24 20.89 0.01
CA VAL A 211 24.48 20.33 -0.58
C VAL A 211 24.57 20.65 -2.07
N LEU A 212 23.52 20.32 -2.86
CA LEU A 212 23.58 20.45 -4.32
C LEU A 212 23.33 21.87 -4.82
N PHE A 213 22.32 22.57 -4.26
CA PHE A 213 21.92 23.88 -4.78
C PHE A 213 22.57 25.06 -4.02
N ARG A 214 22.94 24.88 -2.74
CA ARG A 214 23.57 25.94 -1.93
C ARG A 214 25.05 25.69 -1.66
N GLY A 215 25.67 24.71 -2.35
CA GLY A 215 27.10 24.44 -2.25
C GLY A 215 27.58 24.13 -0.82
N GLY A 216 26.78 23.35 -0.07
CA GLY A 216 27.10 22.95 1.29
C GLY A 216 26.84 24.03 2.36
N ARG A 217 25.89 24.92 2.10
CA ARG A 217 25.47 25.96 3.07
C ARG A 217 23.98 25.75 3.43
N THR A 218 23.64 25.97 4.69
CA THR A 218 22.25 25.99 5.17
C THR A 218 21.52 27.23 4.63
N THR A 219 20.19 27.23 4.74
CA THR A 219 19.33 28.40 4.46
C THR A 219 19.77 29.67 5.19
N LEU A 220 20.42 29.53 6.35
CA LEU A 220 20.97 30.63 7.15
C LEU A 220 22.42 30.97 6.79
N GLY A 221 22.99 30.35 5.75
CA GLY A 221 24.35 30.63 5.25
C GLY A 221 25.50 29.92 5.99
N SER A 222 25.21 29.14 7.04
CA SER A 222 26.20 28.35 7.77
C SER A 222 26.74 27.20 6.94
N LYS A 223 28.05 26.93 6.97
CA LYS A 223 28.65 25.76 6.31
C LYS A 223 28.23 24.47 7.02
N ILE A 224 27.92 23.41 6.26
CA ILE A 224 27.48 22.09 6.77
C ILE A 224 28.70 21.20 7.09
N TYR A 225 29.86 21.53 6.56
CA TYR A 225 31.11 20.76 6.73
C TYR A 225 32.24 21.65 7.18
N ASN A 226 33.19 21.10 7.95
CA ASN A 226 34.44 21.73 8.27
C ASN A 226 35.44 21.51 7.14
N GLU A 227 36.06 22.57 6.65
CA GLU A 227 37.25 22.47 5.79
C GLU A 227 38.41 22.08 6.72
N SER A 228 38.84 20.81 6.66
CA SER A 228 40.08 20.35 7.31
C SER A 228 41.26 20.64 6.42
#